data_53737609c446b7406c305f306daf4df6
#
_entry.id   53737609c446b7406c305f306daf4df6
#
_cell.length_a   1.000
_cell.length_b   1.000
_cell.length_c   1.000
_cell.angle_alpha   90.00
_cell.angle_beta   90.00
_cell.angle_gamma   90.00
#
_symmetry.space_group_name_H-M   'P 1'
#
loop_
_entity.id
_entity.type
_entity.pdbx_description
1 polymer ?
#
loop_
_entity_poly.entity_id
_entity_poly.type
_entity_poly.pdbx_seq_one_letter_code
_entity_poly.pdbx_strand_id
1 'polypeptide(L)'
;GEEVTLDAGTGLVHTAPSYGDADFILGKKYNLEMVFGIDDDGKLNKESGEFAGLYFEDANKAVITKLNELGVLLSVKNITHSYPHDWRTKKPVVFRATAQWFCSIEPIKKDIINEIENNIKWHPEWGKIRLKNMIEGRGDWCISRQRVWGVPLPIFYNEDGSPILDYDVMMHVAKLFREHGSNYWFEKDAKDLLPEGYTNPASPNGKFTKEQDIMDVWFDSGTTHTGVLCARGLGYPADMYLEGSDQYRGWFNSSLICGVAMHGSSPYKECVSHGFTLDGKVNKMSKSLGNGIDPLEEINKRGADVLRLWVASTDYTEDVRIGDEILKQVQESYRKIRNTYKFMLGNLNNFDPKKDMVSLDEMPLYDKYMLSELNKYTKGVLEAYNNYEYQNVYKITNNFIAFTLSNFYLDFTKDILYIEKEDSLVRRSVQTVLYNIINNLVVLLAPILPYTSEEVYRFIPGDKKESVHLLDMPEVKDIPVDENLWSLFFNIKSDVFKALEEARNEKIIGSSLEAEVKLNLGDKY
;
A
#
# COMPACT_ATOMS: atom_id res chain seq x y z
N GLY A 1 -16.73 41.46 -4.77
CA GLY A 1 -16.15 40.13 -4.83
C GLY A 1 -16.92 39.26 -5.80
N GLU A 2 -16.32 38.25 -6.32
CA GLU A 2 -16.95 37.30 -7.26
C GLU A 2 -18.04 36.47 -6.59
N GLU A 3 -18.07 36.44 -5.26
CA GLU A 3 -19.03 35.71 -4.42
C GLU A 3 -20.34 36.49 -4.14
N VAL A 4 -20.41 37.75 -4.56
CA VAL A 4 -21.60 38.59 -4.37
C VAL A 4 -22.40 38.56 -5.68
N THR A 5 -23.65 38.06 -5.60
CA THR A 5 -24.57 37.98 -6.74
C THR A 5 -25.74 38.92 -6.56
N LEU A 6 -26.40 39.32 -7.67
CA LEU A 6 -27.58 40.20 -7.63
C LEU A 6 -28.88 39.46 -7.31
N ASP A 7 -28.87 38.15 -7.37
CA ASP A 7 -30.04 37.25 -7.21
C ASP A 7 -30.13 36.61 -5.83
N ALA A 8 -29.14 36.84 -4.96
CA ALA A 8 -29.13 36.30 -3.61
C ALA A 8 -28.72 37.34 -2.56
N GLY A 9 -29.45 37.34 -1.44
CA GLY A 9 -29.16 38.20 -0.27
C GLY A 9 -29.35 39.69 -0.52
N THR A 10 -28.51 40.51 0.12
CA THR A 10 -28.58 41.97 0.10
C THR A 10 -27.60 42.60 -0.91
N GLY A 11 -26.75 41.82 -1.56
CA GLY A 11 -25.61 42.31 -2.34
C GLY A 11 -24.43 42.80 -1.49
N LEU A 12 -24.47 42.59 -0.16
CA LEU A 12 -23.41 42.89 0.77
C LEU A 12 -22.92 41.63 1.46
N VAL A 13 -21.62 41.44 1.50
CA VAL A 13 -20.97 40.30 2.17
C VAL A 13 -20.01 40.84 3.22
N HIS A 14 -20.13 40.34 4.45
CA HIS A 14 -19.16 40.59 5.51
C HIS A 14 -17.93 39.71 5.27
N THR A 15 -16.73 40.32 5.30
CA THR A 15 -15.45 39.62 5.12
C THR A 15 -14.61 39.80 6.37
N ALA A 16 -14.19 38.68 6.96
CA ALA A 16 -13.31 38.63 8.14
C ALA A 16 -12.04 37.86 7.85
N PRO A 17 -10.98 38.48 7.29
CA PRO A 17 -9.80 37.80 6.78
C PRO A 17 -9.07 36.86 7.76
N SER A 18 -9.20 37.09 9.06
CA SER A 18 -8.57 36.27 10.10
C SER A 18 -9.38 35.03 10.51
N TYR A 19 -10.60 34.81 9.98
CA TYR A 19 -11.55 33.83 10.52
C TYR A 19 -12.13 32.84 9.48
N GLY A 20 -11.60 32.83 8.27
CA GLY A 20 -12.02 31.89 7.24
C GLY A 20 -11.08 31.89 6.03
N ASP A 21 -10.94 30.76 5.34
CA ASP A 21 -10.00 30.60 4.22
C ASP A 21 -10.39 31.48 3.03
N ALA A 22 -11.66 31.50 2.65
CA ALA A 22 -12.17 32.34 1.57
C ALA A 22 -11.94 33.84 1.86
N ASP A 23 -12.26 34.28 3.08
CA ASP A 23 -12.07 35.65 3.54
C ASP A 23 -10.59 36.03 3.62
N PHE A 24 -9.73 35.08 4.00
CA PHE A 24 -8.27 35.28 4.03
C PHE A 24 -7.71 35.50 2.61
N ILE A 25 -8.15 34.72 1.63
CA ILE A 25 -7.75 34.88 0.22
C ILE A 25 -8.19 36.25 -0.30
N LEU A 26 -9.43 36.66 -0.02
CA LEU A 26 -9.93 37.98 -0.37
C LEU A 26 -9.17 39.10 0.36
N GLY A 27 -8.89 38.90 1.65
CA GLY A 27 -8.09 39.82 2.44
C GLY A 27 -6.71 40.08 1.83
N LYS A 28 -6.00 39.03 1.41
CA LYS A 28 -4.72 39.15 0.69
C LYS A 28 -4.89 39.82 -0.66
N LYS A 29 -5.90 39.44 -1.46
CA LYS A 29 -6.15 39.99 -2.80
C LYS A 29 -6.40 41.51 -2.77
N TYR A 30 -7.12 41.98 -1.78
CA TYR A 30 -7.51 43.38 -1.66
C TYR A 30 -6.75 44.16 -0.58
N ASN A 31 -5.72 43.55 0.02
CA ASN A 31 -4.92 44.13 1.11
C ASN A 31 -5.77 44.68 2.27
N LEU A 32 -6.76 43.89 2.71
CA LEU A 32 -7.60 44.22 3.83
C LEU A 32 -6.85 44.02 5.16
N GLU A 33 -7.20 44.84 6.16
CA GLU A 33 -6.65 44.71 7.51
C GLU A 33 -7.02 43.35 8.12
N MET A 34 -6.05 42.69 8.76
CA MET A 34 -6.25 41.44 9.47
C MET A 34 -6.40 41.75 10.97
N VAL A 35 -7.60 41.59 11.49
CA VAL A 35 -7.90 41.79 12.91
C VAL A 35 -7.86 40.45 13.64
N PHE A 36 -7.05 40.35 14.70
CA PHE A 36 -6.84 39.13 15.49
C PHE A 36 -7.58 39.26 16.81
N GLY A 37 -8.89 39.09 16.81
CA GLY A 37 -9.75 39.30 17.98
C GLY A 37 -9.85 38.13 18.97
N ILE A 38 -9.26 36.95 18.65
CA ILE A 38 -9.31 35.74 19.50
C ILE A 38 -7.88 35.26 19.80
N ASP A 39 -7.58 35.08 21.08
CA ASP A 39 -6.29 34.56 21.54
C ASP A 39 -6.18 33.02 21.55
N ASP A 40 -5.05 32.51 22.04
CA ASP A 40 -4.76 31.07 22.05
C ASP A 40 -5.68 30.26 22.97
N ASP A 41 -6.28 30.90 23.98
CA ASP A 41 -7.25 30.28 24.90
C ASP A 41 -8.67 30.22 24.32
N GLY A 42 -8.89 30.75 23.11
CA GLY A 42 -10.23 30.87 22.51
C GLY A 42 -11.05 31.99 23.11
N LYS A 43 -10.41 32.92 23.81
CA LYS A 43 -11.08 34.12 24.40
C LYS A 43 -10.87 35.31 23.49
N LEU A 44 -11.84 36.20 23.51
CA LEU A 44 -11.72 37.47 22.84
C LEU A 44 -10.66 38.35 23.56
N ASN A 45 -9.74 38.89 22.78
CA ASN A 45 -8.66 39.73 23.31
C ASN A 45 -9.04 41.20 23.40
N LYS A 46 -8.08 42.07 23.71
CA LYS A 46 -8.29 43.52 23.91
C LYS A 46 -8.83 44.23 22.67
N GLU A 47 -8.54 43.75 21.48
CA GLU A 47 -9.05 44.31 20.22
C GLU A 47 -10.57 44.15 20.07
N SER A 48 -11.15 43.20 20.79
CA SER A 48 -12.59 42.92 20.81
C SER A 48 -13.39 43.88 21.74
N GLY A 49 -12.74 44.90 22.29
CA GLY A 49 -13.38 45.96 23.07
C GLY A 49 -14.12 45.44 24.32
N GLU A 50 -15.39 45.80 24.47
CA GLU A 50 -16.23 45.42 25.61
C GLU A 50 -16.46 43.90 25.75
N PHE A 51 -16.21 43.10 24.72
CA PHE A 51 -16.34 41.64 24.74
C PHE A 51 -15.03 40.92 25.13
N ALA A 52 -13.95 41.67 25.39
CA ALA A 52 -12.66 41.09 25.75
C ALA A 52 -12.76 40.21 27.01
N GLY A 53 -12.09 39.04 26.97
CA GLY A 53 -12.09 38.05 28.05
C GLY A 53 -13.22 37.02 27.98
N LEU A 54 -14.25 37.23 27.14
CA LEU A 54 -15.29 36.23 26.91
C LEU A 54 -14.76 35.08 26.04
N TYR A 55 -15.21 33.86 26.34
CA TYR A 55 -14.99 32.74 25.44
C TYR A 55 -15.82 32.91 24.16
N PHE A 56 -15.30 32.52 23.00
CA PHE A 56 -15.92 32.88 21.71
C PHE A 56 -17.39 32.43 21.57
N GLU A 57 -17.76 31.26 22.15
CA GLU A 57 -19.17 30.81 22.14
C GLU A 57 -20.08 31.69 23.01
N ASP A 58 -19.57 32.14 24.15
CA ASP A 58 -20.32 33.03 25.05
C ASP A 58 -20.43 34.46 24.48
N ALA A 59 -19.43 34.88 23.73
CA ALA A 59 -19.44 36.17 23.04
C ALA A 59 -20.61 36.28 22.04
N ASN A 60 -21.01 35.19 21.39
CA ASN A 60 -22.15 35.19 20.46
C ASN A 60 -23.44 35.70 21.14
N LYS A 61 -23.70 35.26 22.37
CA LYS A 61 -24.87 35.71 23.14
C LYS A 61 -24.75 37.18 23.58
N ALA A 62 -23.56 37.57 24.05
CA ALA A 62 -23.27 38.93 24.46
C ALA A 62 -23.42 39.92 23.30
N VAL A 63 -22.93 39.59 22.12
CA VAL A 63 -23.08 40.40 20.89
C VAL A 63 -24.56 40.55 20.50
N ILE A 64 -25.34 39.47 20.51
CA ILE A 64 -26.78 39.51 20.22
C ILE A 64 -27.49 40.43 21.20
N THR A 65 -27.21 40.31 22.50
CA THR A 65 -27.78 41.18 23.54
C THR A 65 -27.44 42.63 23.27
N LYS A 66 -26.18 42.95 23.00
CA LYS A 66 -25.73 44.30 22.71
C LYS A 66 -26.40 44.92 21.47
N LEU A 67 -26.50 44.15 20.38
CA LEU A 67 -27.18 44.59 19.16
C LEU A 67 -28.65 44.90 19.41
N ASN A 68 -29.31 44.11 20.28
CA ASN A 68 -30.70 44.37 20.69
C ASN A 68 -30.82 45.64 21.56
N GLU A 69 -29.93 45.85 22.53
CA GLU A 69 -29.86 47.05 23.34
C GLU A 69 -29.66 48.32 22.51
N LEU A 70 -28.85 48.23 21.47
CA LEU A 70 -28.59 49.34 20.54
C LEU A 70 -29.77 49.57 19.55
N GLY A 71 -30.79 48.71 19.53
CA GLY A 71 -31.93 48.81 18.63
C GLY A 71 -31.59 48.55 17.15
N VAL A 72 -30.46 47.92 16.87
CA VAL A 72 -29.99 47.63 15.51
C VAL A 72 -30.16 46.15 15.09
N LEU A 73 -30.66 45.31 15.99
CA LEU A 73 -30.92 43.89 15.71
C LEU A 73 -32.25 43.76 14.98
N LEU A 74 -32.21 43.35 13.70
CA LEU A 74 -33.39 43.16 12.89
C LEU A 74 -34.11 41.83 13.20
N SER A 75 -33.39 40.74 13.30
CA SER A 75 -33.95 39.41 13.57
C SER A 75 -32.87 38.44 14.07
N VAL A 76 -33.27 37.47 14.87
CA VAL A 76 -32.43 36.32 15.27
C VAL A 76 -33.13 35.02 14.90
N LYS A 77 -32.44 34.13 14.26
CA LYS A 77 -32.92 32.79 13.89
C LYS A 77 -31.87 31.73 14.22
N ASN A 78 -32.29 30.72 14.95
CA ASN A 78 -31.45 29.55 15.17
C ASN A 78 -31.46 28.66 13.91
N ILE A 79 -30.29 28.28 13.44
CA ILE A 79 -30.09 27.34 12.34
C ILE A 79 -29.28 26.14 12.81
N THR A 80 -29.51 25.00 12.18
CA THR A 80 -28.69 23.81 12.37
C THR A 80 -27.92 23.56 11.10
N HIS A 81 -26.62 23.48 11.20
CA HIS A 81 -25.75 23.20 10.05
C HIS A 81 -24.56 22.32 10.49
N SER A 82 -23.85 21.73 9.52
CA SER A 82 -22.62 21.00 9.79
C SER A 82 -21.53 21.97 10.25
N TYR A 83 -20.89 21.66 11.36
CA TYR A 83 -19.82 22.47 11.93
C TYR A 83 -18.62 21.59 12.30
N PRO A 84 -17.37 21.99 12.00
CA PRO A 84 -16.20 21.19 12.33
C PRO A 84 -15.98 21.11 13.85
N HIS A 85 -15.72 19.88 14.30
CA HIS A 85 -15.38 19.59 15.69
C HIS A 85 -14.03 18.91 15.77
N ASP A 86 -13.28 19.17 16.83
CA ASP A 86 -12.06 18.44 17.11
C ASP A 86 -12.35 16.93 17.26
N TRP A 87 -11.61 16.13 16.54
CA TRP A 87 -11.89 14.69 16.44
C TRP A 87 -11.73 13.95 17.77
N ARG A 88 -10.88 14.47 18.69
CA ARG A 88 -10.61 13.87 20.00
C ARG A 88 -11.55 14.39 21.09
N THR A 89 -11.64 15.69 21.24
CA THR A 89 -12.47 16.32 22.29
C THR A 89 -13.95 16.41 21.93
N LYS A 90 -14.29 16.29 20.64
CA LYS A 90 -15.64 16.45 20.09
C LYS A 90 -16.24 17.84 20.32
N LYS A 91 -15.42 18.83 20.64
CA LYS A 91 -15.85 20.22 20.81
C LYS A 91 -15.73 20.99 19.50
N PRO A 92 -16.57 22.06 19.31
CA PRO A 92 -16.45 22.93 18.15
C PRO A 92 -15.07 23.57 18.10
N VAL A 93 -14.54 23.73 16.87
CA VAL A 93 -13.30 24.47 16.64
C VAL A 93 -13.58 25.91 16.24
N VAL A 94 -12.62 26.81 16.44
CA VAL A 94 -12.68 28.17 15.94
C VAL A 94 -11.65 28.35 14.83
N PHE A 95 -12.05 28.97 13.73
CA PHE A 95 -11.12 29.38 12.68
C PHE A 95 -10.47 30.71 13.12
N ARG A 96 -9.16 30.78 13.03
CA ARG A 96 -8.40 31.99 13.26
C ARG A 96 -7.08 31.97 12.50
N ALA A 97 -6.60 33.13 12.09
CA ALA A 97 -5.27 33.27 11.56
C ALA A 97 -4.23 33.24 12.69
N THR A 98 -3.15 32.52 12.50
CA THR A 98 -1.99 32.43 13.40
C THR A 98 -0.70 32.52 12.59
N ALA A 99 0.36 33.07 13.20
CA ALA A 99 1.67 33.05 12.58
C ALA A 99 2.16 31.60 12.46
N GLN A 100 2.60 31.20 11.28
CA GLN A 100 3.05 29.84 10.99
C GLN A 100 4.23 29.88 10.02
N TRP A 101 5.03 28.81 10.04
CA TRP A 101 6.08 28.59 9.06
C TRP A 101 5.53 27.77 7.87
N PHE A 102 5.78 28.30 6.67
CA PHE A 102 5.38 27.66 5.42
C PHE A 102 6.61 27.39 4.54
N CYS A 103 6.67 26.20 3.97
CA CYS A 103 7.57 25.88 2.87
C CYS A 103 6.82 26.07 1.55
N SER A 104 7.30 26.99 0.69
CA SER A 104 6.75 27.09 -0.65
C SER A 104 7.23 25.92 -1.51
N ILE A 105 6.26 25.20 -2.10
CA ILE A 105 6.54 24.11 -3.04
C ILE A 105 6.50 24.58 -4.50
N GLU A 106 6.06 25.80 -4.75
CA GLU A 106 5.88 26.34 -6.10
C GLU A 106 7.15 26.29 -6.96
N PRO A 107 8.35 26.61 -6.42
CA PRO A 107 9.59 26.53 -7.20
C PRO A 107 9.93 25.15 -7.75
N ILE A 108 9.52 24.08 -7.04
CA ILE A 108 9.84 22.68 -7.38
C ILE A 108 8.63 21.89 -7.91
N LYS A 109 7.46 22.53 -7.99
CA LYS A 109 6.20 21.84 -8.37
C LYS A 109 6.29 21.18 -9.75
N LYS A 110 6.92 21.83 -10.71
CA LYS A 110 7.11 21.29 -12.07
C LYS A 110 8.00 20.04 -12.05
N ASP A 111 9.05 20.06 -11.25
CA ASP A 111 9.97 18.92 -11.13
C ASP A 111 9.27 17.74 -10.45
N ILE A 112 8.47 17.99 -9.40
CA ILE A 112 7.65 16.96 -8.76
C ILE A 112 6.67 16.33 -9.75
N ILE A 113 5.98 17.12 -10.57
CA ILE A 113 5.05 16.63 -11.58
C ILE A 113 5.79 15.79 -12.63
N ASN A 114 6.98 16.24 -13.06
CA ASN A 114 7.81 15.47 -13.99
C ASN A 114 8.21 14.10 -13.40
N GLU A 115 8.60 14.04 -12.14
CA GLU A 115 8.89 12.76 -11.48
C GLU A 115 7.67 11.83 -11.47
N ILE A 116 6.48 12.36 -11.12
CA ILE A 116 5.22 11.59 -11.11
C ILE A 116 4.91 11.01 -12.50
N GLU A 117 5.11 11.79 -13.54
CA GLU A 117 4.72 11.41 -14.90
C GLU A 117 5.68 10.45 -15.58
N ASN A 118 6.99 10.59 -15.32
CA ASN A 118 8.01 9.96 -16.14
C ASN A 118 8.95 9.02 -15.39
N ASN A 119 9.11 9.17 -14.07
CA ASN A 119 10.18 8.47 -13.35
C ASN A 119 9.67 7.50 -12.27
N ILE A 120 8.36 7.53 -11.97
CA ILE A 120 7.74 6.63 -10.99
C ILE A 120 6.81 5.65 -11.70
N LYS A 121 6.96 4.35 -11.42
CA LYS A 121 6.03 3.32 -11.84
C LYS A 121 4.93 3.16 -10.78
N TRP A 122 3.68 3.16 -11.22
CA TRP A 122 2.51 3.17 -10.34
C TRP A 122 1.75 1.85 -10.36
N HIS A 123 1.41 1.35 -9.16
CA HIS A 123 0.60 0.16 -8.94
C HIS A 123 -0.46 0.45 -7.88
N PRO A 124 -1.73 0.68 -8.27
CA PRO A 124 -2.28 0.75 -9.63
C PRO A 124 -1.97 2.08 -10.35
N GLU A 125 -2.12 2.09 -11.66
CA GLU A 125 -1.80 3.25 -12.52
C GLU A 125 -2.61 4.51 -12.17
N TRP A 126 -3.82 4.41 -11.63
CA TRP A 126 -4.61 5.56 -11.20
C TRP A 126 -3.94 6.40 -10.10
N GLY A 127 -3.00 5.82 -9.36
CA GLY A 127 -2.20 6.52 -8.34
C GLY A 127 -1.45 7.71 -8.90
N LYS A 128 -0.94 7.60 -10.13
CA LYS A 128 -0.29 8.67 -10.89
C LYS A 128 -1.18 9.91 -11.01
N ILE A 129 -2.40 9.71 -11.51
CA ILE A 129 -3.35 10.81 -11.72
C ILE A 129 -3.75 11.43 -10.39
N ARG A 130 -3.98 10.59 -9.37
CA ARG A 130 -4.37 11.04 -8.04
C ARG A 130 -3.31 11.92 -7.38
N LEU A 131 -2.03 11.50 -7.40
CA LEU A 131 -0.97 12.29 -6.79
C LEU A 131 -0.68 13.56 -7.58
N LYS A 132 -0.68 13.48 -8.92
CA LYS A 132 -0.52 14.65 -9.78
C LYS A 132 -1.55 15.75 -9.46
N ASN A 133 -2.84 15.40 -9.44
CA ASN A 133 -3.91 16.35 -9.12
C ASN A 133 -3.74 16.97 -7.71
N MET A 134 -3.27 16.16 -6.74
CA MET A 134 -3.00 16.67 -5.40
C MET A 134 -1.83 17.65 -5.37
N ILE A 135 -0.79 17.45 -6.15
CA ILE A 135 0.35 18.37 -6.23
C ILE A 135 -0.03 19.64 -7.00
N GLU A 136 -0.76 19.53 -8.12
CA GLU A 136 -1.22 20.69 -8.89
C GLU A 136 -2.08 21.64 -8.06
N GLY A 137 -3.00 21.09 -7.28
CA GLY A 137 -3.88 21.85 -6.38
C GLY A 137 -3.27 22.21 -5.03
N ARG A 138 -2.02 21.83 -4.76
CA ARG A 138 -1.40 22.07 -3.45
C ARG A 138 -0.85 23.50 -3.36
N GLY A 139 -1.22 24.19 -2.25
CA GLY A 139 -0.55 25.42 -1.81
C GLY A 139 0.73 25.14 -1.01
N ASP A 140 1.25 26.21 -0.40
CA ASP A 140 2.41 26.12 0.47
C ASP A 140 2.20 25.14 1.63
N TRP A 141 3.24 24.45 2.03
CA TRP A 141 3.17 23.48 3.11
C TRP A 141 3.44 24.15 4.46
N CYS A 142 2.41 24.26 5.29
CA CYS A 142 2.59 24.67 6.69
C CYS A 142 3.36 23.60 7.44
N ILE A 143 4.62 23.88 7.80
CA ILE A 143 5.52 22.91 8.46
C ILE A 143 5.58 23.08 9.97
N SER A 144 5.10 24.18 10.55
CA SER A 144 5.10 24.38 12.00
C SER A 144 3.89 23.76 12.68
N ARG A 145 4.10 23.23 13.88
CA ARG A 145 3.05 22.65 14.74
C ARG A 145 3.25 23.07 16.18
N GLN A 146 2.18 23.49 16.82
CA GLN A 146 2.10 23.84 18.24
C GLN A 146 1.86 22.56 19.04
N ARG A 147 2.90 21.73 19.18
CA ARG A 147 2.89 20.46 19.92
C ARG A 147 4.13 20.38 20.81
N VAL A 148 4.02 19.61 21.89
CA VAL A 148 5.13 19.39 22.85
C VAL A 148 6.08 18.29 22.37
N TRP A 149 5.57 17.31 21.63
CA TRP A 149 6.34 16.17 21.16
C TRP A 149 6.61 16.25 19.65
N GLY A 150 7.88 16.32 19.26
CA GLY A 150 8.33 16.36 17.87
C GLY A 150 9.72 16.95 17.72
N VAL A 151 10.20 17.04 16.49
CA VAL A 151 11.50 17.66 16.15
C VAL A 151 11.29 19.19 16.09
N PRO A 152 12.07 19.99 16.85
CA PRO A 152 11.92 21.45 16.84
C PRO A 152 12.32 22.06 15.50
N LEU A 153 11.71 23.19 15.16
CA LEU A 153 12.13 24.03 14.05
C LEU A 153 13.40 24.80 14.46
N PRO A 154 14.56 24.59 13.81
CA PRO A 154 15.83 25.19 14.23
C PRO A 154 15.97 26.65 13.74
N ILE A 155 15.02 27.50 14.11
CA ILE A 155 14.96 28.90 13.69
C ILE A 155 15.18 29.80 14.89
N PHE A 156 16.05 30.77 14.74
CA PHE A 156 16.27 31.84 15.71
C PHE A 156 15.68 33.14 15.22
N TYR A 157 15.44 34.04 16.15
CA TYR A 157 14.95 35.39 15.87
C TYR A 157 15.90 36.44 16.43
N ASN A 158 16.10 37.48 15.66
CA ASN A 158 16.82 38.68 16.06
C ASN A 158 15.99 39.54 17.05
N GLU A 159 16.61 40.57 17.63
CA GLU A 159 15.95 41.51 18.55
C GLU A 159 14.77 42.26 17.90
N ASP A 160 14.82 42.50 16.60
CA ASP A 160 13.76 43.11 15.82
C ASP A 160 12.64 42.14 15.41
N GLY A 161 12.74 40.87 15.82
CA GLY A 161 11.79 39.82 15.48
C GLY A 161 12.02 39.16 14.10
N SER A 162 13.01 39.59 13.34
CA SER A 162 13.31 38.97 12.05
C SER A 162 13.95 37.58 12.24
N PRO A 163 13.56 36.56 11.41
CA PRO A 163 14.10 35.22 11.52
C PRO A 163 15.51 35.10 10.95
N ILE A 164 16.31 34.21 11.53
CA ILE A 164 17.63 33.83 11.06
C ILE A 164 17.49 32.56 10.22
N LEU A 165 17.55 32.70 8.90
CA LEU A 165 17.46 31.61 7.92
C LEU A 165 18.85 31.36 7.31
N ASP A 166 19.86 31.21 8.15
CA ASP A 166 21.25 31.01 7.76
C ASP A 166 21.56 29.49 7.71
N TYR A 167 22.08 29.04 6.59
CA TYR A 167 22.44 27.62 6.38
C TYR A 167 23.48 27.12 7.39
N ASP A 168 24.52 27.91 7.67
CA ASP A 168 25.62 27.50 8.56
C ASP A 168 25.12 27.41 10.00
N VAL A 169 24.23 28.32 10.41
CA VAL A 169 23.56 28.25 11.72
C VAL A 169 22.70 27.00 11.82
N MET A 170 21.90 26.68 10.79
CA MET A 170 21.08 25.46 10.79
C MET A 170 21.93 24.19 10.83
N MET A 171 23.03 24.15 10.09
CA MET A 171 23.95 23.01 10.10
C MET A 171 24.70 22.86 11.42
N HIS A 172 25.00 23.98 12.10
CA HIS A 172 25.54 23.94 13.46
C HIS A 172 24.54 23.29 14.43
N VAL A 173 23.26 23.70 14.39
CA VAL A 173 22.20 23.08 15.21
C VAL A 173 22.03 21.59 14.87
N ALA A 174 22.05 21.22 13.59
CA ALA A 174 22.00 19.82 13.17
C ALA A 174 23.15 18.98 13.75
N LYS A 175 24.36 19.57 13.88
CA LYS A 175 25.50 18.94 14.55
C LYS A 175 25.24 18.75 16.04
N LEU A 176 24.74 19.79 16.73
CA LEU A 176 24.36 19.68 18.15
C LEU A 176 23.29 18.59 18.36
N PHE A 177 22.29 18.49 17.48
CA PHE A 177 21.27 17.45 17.57
C PHE A 177 21.85 16.04 17.36
N ARG A 178 22.87 15.89 16.51
CA ARG A 178 23.56 14.62 16.31
C ARG A 178 24.34 14.19 17.55
N GLU A 179 24.92 15.14 18.28
CA GLU A 179 25.74 14.89 19.48
C GLU A 179 24.89 14.71 20.75
N HIS A 180 23.79 15.48 20.89
CA HIS A 180 23.01 15.57 22.12
C HIS A 180 21.54 15.18 22.00
N GLY A 181 21.05 14.93 20.77
CA GLY A 181 19.64 14.72 20.50
C GLY A 181 18.87 16.05 20.34
N SER A 182 17.68 15.98 19.75
CA SER A 182 16.86 17.18 19.45
C SER A 182 16.28 17.86 20.69
N ASN A 183 16.17 17.15 21.84
CA ASN A 183 15.74 17.73 23.11
C ASN A 183 16.67 18.86 23.58
N TYR A 184 17.93 18.82 23.16
CA TYR A 184 18.91 19.86 23.47
C TYR A 184 18.45 21.27 23.09
N TRP A 185 17.59 21.38 22.05
CA TRP A 185 16.93 22.63 21.67
C TRP A 185 16.11 23.25 22.80
N PHE A 186 15.36 22.44 23.53
CA PHE A 186 14.51 22.92 24.61
C PHE A 186 15.25 23.11 25.95
N GLU A 187 16.39 22.44 26.12
CA GLU A 187 17.20 22.49 27.34
C GLU A 187 18.13 23.72 27.41
N LYS A 188 18.49 24.31 26.26
CA LYS A 188 19.48 25.38 26.16
C LYS A 188 18.86 26.69 25.73
N ASP A 189 19.44 27.81 26.13
CA ASP A 189 19.07 29.12 25.63
C ASP A 189 19.55 29.33 24.19
N ALA A 190 18.92 30.29 23.47
CA ALA A 190 19.26 30.58 22.08
C ALA A 190 20.76 30.88 21.85
N LYS A 191 21.37 31.63 22.75
CA LYS A 191 22.80 31.99 22.70
C LYS A 191 23.75 30.78 22.78
N ASP A 192 23.33 29.70 23.47
CA ASP A 192 24.13 28.50 23.66
C ASP A 192 24.00 27.52 22.50
N LEU A 193 23.00 27.74 21.65
CA LEU A 193 22.71 26.95 20.45
C LEU A 193 23.22 27.60 19.16
N LEU A 194 23.57 28.89 19.22
CA LEU A 194 24.19 29.59 18.10
C LEU A 194 25.70 29.28 18.02
N PRO A 195 26.34 29.40 16.85
CA PRO A 195 27.79 29.28 16.74
C PRO A 195 28.52 30.26 17.67
N GLU A 196 29.64 29.85 18.21
CA GLU A 196 30.48 30.70 19.09
C GLU A 196 30.83 32.02 18.38
N GLY A 197 30.56 33.14 19.05
CA GLY A 197 30.85 34.48 18.51
C GLY A 197 29.86 34.94 17.43
N TYR A 198 28.73 34.26 17.24
CA TYR A 198 27.73 34.68 16.26
C TYR A 198 27.19 36.08 16.54
N THR A 199 27.17 36.92 15.51
CA THR A 199 26.64 38.29 15.56
C THR A 199 25.72 38.54 14.36
N ASN A 200 24.72 39.38 14.57
CA ASN A 200 23.80 39.80 13.49
C ASN A 200 23.48 41.30 13.66
N PRO A 201 23.53 42.10 12.60
CA PRO A 201 23.19 43.54 12.66
C PRO A 201 21.79 43.82 13.19
N ALA A 202 20.82 42.93 13.02
CA ALA A 202 19.46 43.03 13.55
C ALA A 202 19.36 42.67 15.04
N SER A 203 20.49 42.25 15.66
CA SER A 203 20.62 42.01 17.09
C SER A 203 21.82 42.77 17.67
N PRO A 204 21.79 44.11 17.74
CA PRO A 204 22.94 44.92 18.11
C PRO A 204 23.39 44.71 19.56
N ASN A 205 22.52 44.20 20.43
CA ASN A 205 22.85 43.90 21.84
C ASN A 205 23.13 42.39 22.05
N GLY A 206 23.22 41.61 20.97
CA GLY A 206 23.50 40.18 21.04
C GLY A 206 22.39 39.34 21.69
N LYS A 207 21.16 39.81 21.64
CA LYS A 207 20.00 39.09 22.17
C LYS A 207 19.32 38.34 21.04
N PHE A 208 19.08 37.07 21.28
CA PHE A 208 18.41 36.16 20.32
C PHE A 208 17.33 35.38 21.06
N THR A 209 16.26 35.10 20.37
CA THR A 209 15.24 34.12 20.80
C THR A 209 15.17 32.97 19.82
N LYS A 210 14.47 31.90 20.15
CA LYS A 210 14.36 30.71 19.32
C LYS A 210 12.90 30.30 19.16
N GLU A 211 12.62 29.62 18.06
CA GLU A 211 11.31 29.05 17.78
C GLU A 211 10.95 27.97 18.82
N GLN A 212 9.67 27.90 19.18
CA GLN A 212 9.14 26.90 20.11
C GLN A 212 8.29 25.82 19.39
N ASP A 213 7.88 26.09 18.16
CA ASP A 213 7.12 25.16 17.36
C ASP A 213 7.99 23.97 16.93
N ILE A 214 7.33 22.85 16.71
CA ILE A 214 7.94 21.64 16.16
C ILE A 214 7.60 21.51 14.66
N MET A 215 8.37 20.69 13.96
CA MET A 215 8.09 20.34 12.57
C MET A 215 6.82 19.49 12.47
N ASP A 216 6.13 19.60 11.34
CA ASP A 216 5.09 18.65 10.94
C ASP A 216 5.69 17.23 10.87
N VAL A 217 5.05 16.26 11.52
CA VAL A 217 5.47 14.85 11.50
C VAL A 217 5.57 14.29 10.07
N TRP A 218 4.83 14.87 9.12
CA TRP A 218 4.96 14.50 7.71
C TRP A 218 6.26 14.98 7.08
N PHE A 219 6.91 16.00 7.63
CA PHE A 219 8.26 16.39 7.25
C PHE A 219 9.26 15.36 7.79
N ASP A 220 9.15 14.96 9.06
CA ASP A 220 10.00 13.94 9.67
C ASP A 220 9.92 12.63 8.88
N SER A 221 8.71 12.14 8.62
CA SER A 221 8.49 10.93 7.83
C SER A 221 8.89 11.09 6.37
N GLY A 222 8.70 12.28 5.81
CA GLY A 222 9.06 12.61 4.42
C GLY A 222 10.55 12.57 4.14
N THR A 223 11.40 12.75 5.17
CA THR A 223 12.87 12.74 5.05
C THR A 223 13.51 11.39 5.41
N THR A 224 12.71 10.34 5.66
CA THR A 224 13.23 9.00 6.03
C THR A 224 14.16 8.40 4.98
N HIS A 225 13.96 8.72 3.70
CA HIS A 225 14.88 8.31 2.63
C HIS A 225 16.30 8.83 2.87
N THR A 226 16.48 10.04 3.39
CA THR A 226 17.81 10.58 3.76
C THR A 226 18.29 10.00 5.08
N GLY A 227 17.42 10.01 6.11
CA GLY A 227 17.79 9.57 7.47
C GLY A 227 18.00 8.06 7.61
N VAL A 228 17.43 7.25 6.71
CA VAL A 228 17.56 5.79 6.75
C VAL A 228 18.33 5.26 5.53
N LEU A 229 17.81 5.46 4.32
CA LEU A 229 18.42 4.85 3.13
C LEU A 229 19.82 5.37 2.87
N CYS A 230 19.97 6.70 2.76
CA CYS A 230 21.26 7.32 2.51
C CYS A 230 22.20 7.13 3.70
N ALA A 231 21.74 7.39 4.92
CA ALA A 231 22.58 7.33 6.12
C ALA A 231 23.12 5.91 6.42
N ARG A 232 22.39 4.86 5.99
CA ARG A 232 22.79 3.45 6.16
C ARG A 232 23.42 2.82 4.91
N GLY A 233 23.61 3.59 3.84
CA GLY A 233 24.17 3.07 2.59
C GLY A 233 23.28 2.05 1.88
N LEU A 234 21.96 2.11 2.09
CA LEU A 234 21.00 1.20 1.45
C LEU A 234 20.62 1.60 0.03
N GLY A 235 21.13 2.76 -0.43
CA GLY A 235 20.87 3.30 -1.77
C GLY A 235 19.76 4.34 -1.79
N TYR A 236 19.73 5.12 -2.88
CA TYR A 236 18.71 6.12 -3.21
C TYR A 236 18.52 6.13 -4.73
N PRO A 237 17.29 6.20 -5.23
CA PRO A 237 16.02 6.10 -4.51
C PRO A 237 15.71 4.69 -4.00
N ALA A 238 14.68 4.53 -3.14
CA ALA A 238 14.12 3.23 -2.77
C ALA A 238 13.56 2.52 -4.01
N ASP A 239 13.65 1.19 -4.06
CA ASP A 239 13.07 0.44 -5.18
C ASP A 239 11.53 0.51 -5.16
N MET A 240 10.93 0.46 -3.97
CA MET A 240 9.48 0.49 -3.80
C MET A 240 9.06 1.21 -2.52
N TYR A 241 7.98 2.02 -2.61
CA TYR A 241 7.16 2.45 -1.49
C TYR A 241 5.82 1.73 -1.53
N LEU A 242 5.43 1.10 -0.41
CA LEU A 242 4.20 0.34 -0.27
C LEU A 242 3.43 0.78 0.97
N GLU A 243 2.22 1.31 0.77
CA GLU A 243 1.31 1.73 1.82
C GLU A 243 -0.16 1.76 1.35
N GLY A 244 -1.07 2.08 2.26
CA GLY A 244 -2.48 2.31 1.95
C GLY A 244 -2.71 3.52 1.06
N SER A 245 -3.83 3.52 0.35
CA SER A 245 -4.21 4.58 -0.60
C SER A 245 -4.48 5.95 0.04
N ASP A 246 -4.60 6.05 1.37
CA ASP A 246 -4.66 7.30 2.11
C ASP A 246 -3.31 8.04 2.10
N GLN A 247 -2.20 7.33 1.88
CA GLN A 247 -0.85 7.91 1.89
C GLN A 247 -0.53 8.79 0.67
N TYR A 248 -1.40 8.86 -0.32
CA TYR A 248 -1.34 9.92 -1.33
C TYR A 248 -1.46 11.32 -0.72
N ARG A 249 -2.13 11.46 0.44
CA ARG A 249 -2.14 12.69 1.25
C ARG A 249 -1.18 12.66 2.44
N GLY A 250 -0.38 11.66 2.57
CA GLY A 250 0.56 11.48 3.67
C GLY A 250 1.97 11.22 3.15
N TRP A 251 2.51 10.04 3.47
CA TRP A 251 3.90 9.71 3.25
C TRP A 251 4.36 9.72 1.80
N PHE A 252 3.54 9.25 0.84
CA PHE A 252 3.90 9.33 -0.58
C PHE A 252 4.13 10.76 -1.04
N ASN A 253 3.26 11.67 -0.60
CA ASN A 253 3.30 13.07 -0.96
C ASN A 253 4.48 13.80 -0.27
N SER A 254 4.59 13.68 1.05
CA SER A 254 5.64 14.35 1.82
C SER A 254 7.04 13.86 1.43
N SER A 255 7.21 12.54 1.23
CA SER A 255 8.50 11.98 0.77
C SER A 255 8.89 12.49 -0.61
N LEU A 256 7.93 12.58 -1.54
CA LEU A 256 8.20 13.07 -2.89
C LEU A 256 8.62 14.53 -2.89
N ILE A 257 7.92 15.38 -2.13
CA ILE A 257 8.27 16.80 -1.98
C ILE A 257 9.68 16.93 -1.38
N CYS A 258 9.96 16.23 -0.28
CA CYS A 258 11.28 16.26 0.37
C CYS A 258 12.38 15.69 -0.54
N GLY A 259 12.10 14.60 -1.25
CA GLY A 259 13.06 13.97 -2.16
C GLY A 259 13.46 14.91 -3.31
N VAL A 260 12.48 15.50 -3.98
CA VAL A 260 12.74 16.46 -5.08
C VAL A 260 13.44 17.71 -4.54
N ALA A 261 13.03 18.24 -3.38
CA ALA A 261 13.67 19.41 -2.78
C ALA A 261 15.14 19.16 -2.40
N MET A 262 15.47 17.96 -1.90
CA MET A 262 16.80 17.64 -1.38
C MET A 262 17.74 17.02 -2.42
N HIS A 263 17.21 16.23 -3.35
CA HIS A 263 17.98 15.41 -4.28
C HIS A 263 17.68 15.70 -5.75
N GLY A 264 16.68 16.52 -6.06
CA GLY A 264 16.24 16.80 -7.43
C GLY A 264 15.52 15.63 -8.12
N SER A 265 15.15 14.58 -7.37
CA SER A 265 14.52 13.37 -7.92
C SER A 265 13.59 12.71 -6.91
N SER A 266 12.72 11.81 -7.40
CA SER A 266 11.85 11.00 -6.55
C SER A 266 12.65 10.13 -5.58
N PRO A 267 12.20 9.97 -4.32
CA PRO A 267 12.82 9.06 -3.35
C PRO A 267 12.43 7.59 -3.55
N TYR A 268 11.59 7.28 -4.51
CA TYR A 268 11.14 5.91 -4.84
C TYR A 268 10.96 5.74 -6.35
N LYS A 269 11.28 4.54 -6.85
CA LYS A 269 11.14 4.14 -8.25
C LYS A 269 9.72 3.64 -8.56
N GLU A 270 9.14 2.90 -7.62
CA GLU A 270 7.81 2.32 -7.75
C GLU A 270 6.95 2.68 -6.53
N CYS A 271 5.68 2.98 -6.76
CA CYS A 271 4.69 3.23 -5.72
C CYS A 271 3.58 2.17 -5.82
N VAL A 272 3.48 1.33 -4.80
CA VAL A 272 2.43 0.32 -4.68
C VAL A 272 1.46 0.76 -3.60
N SER A 273 0.17 0.89 -3.93
CA SER A 273 -0.84 1.27 -2.96
C SER A 273 -1.95 0.24 -2.86
N HIS A 274 -2.45 0.04 -1.65
CA HIS A 274 -3.52 -0.91 -1.37
C HIS A 274 -4.74 -0.23 -0.74
N GLY A 275 -5.90 -0.88 -0.86
CA GLY A 275 -7.12 -0.51 -0.17
C GLY A 275 -7.11 -0.93 1.31
N PHE A 276 -8.25 -0.78 1.97
CA PHE A 276 -8.43 -1.13 3.38
C PHE A 276 -9.07 -2.51 3.54
N THR A 277 -8.81 -3.12 4.68
CA THR A 277 -9.46 -4.36 5.06
C THR A 277 -10.78 -4.06 5.79
N LEU A 278 -11.88 -4.60 5.27
CA LEU A 278 -13.22 -4.47 5.79
C LEU A 278 -13.69 -5.79 6.40
N ASP A 279 -14.67 -5.74 7.31
CA ASP A 279 -15.30 -6.96 7.82
C ASP A 279 -16.15 -7.66 6.73
N GLY A 280 -16.65 -8.84 7.01
CA GLY A 280 -17.48 -9.61 6.08
C GLY A 280 -18.77 -8.88 5.66
N LYS A 281 -19.19 -7.83 6.37
CA LYS A 281 -20.37 -6.98 6.11
C LYS A 281 -20.01 -5.64 5.45
N VAL A 282 -18.77 -5.47 5.01
CA VAL A 282 -18.27 -4.22 4.37
C VAL A 282 -18.17 -3.02 5.32
N ASN A 283 -18.06 -3.26 6.62
CA ASN A 283 -17.83 -2.18 7.57
C ASN A 283 -16.34 -2.02 7.85
N LYS A 284 -15.89 -0.77 8.04
CA LYS A 284 -14.54 -0.49 8.51
C LYS A 284 -14.32 -1.14 9.87
N MET A 285 -13.25 -1.92 9.99
CA MET A 285 -12.88 -2.53 11.26
C MET A 285 -12.38 -1.49 12.25
N SER A 286 -12.89 -1.55 13.48
CA SER A 286 -12.44 -0.70 14.58
C SER A 286 -12.53 -1.41 15.92
N LYS A 287 -11.66 -1.03 16.86
CA LYS A 287 -11.71 -1.56 18.23
C LYS A 287 -13.05 -1.26 18.93
N SER A 288 -13.65 -0.10 18.63
CA SER A 288 -14.92 0.33 19.23
C SER A 288 -16.12 -0.48 18.73
N LEU A 289 -16.06 -1.03 17.51
CA LEU A 289 -17.11 -1.89 16.96
C LEU A 289 -16.91 -3.38 17.29
N GLY A 290 -15.72 -3.76 17.80
CA GLY A 290 -15.40 -5.14 18.11
C GLY A 290 -15.42 -6.08 16.91
N ASN A 291 -15.34 -5.55 15.68
CA ASN A 291 -15.41 -6.30 14.43
C ASN A 291 -14.01 -6.55 13.82
N GLY A 292 -12.95 -6.25 14.56
CA GLY A 292 -11.59 -6.55 14.16
C GLY A 292 -11.27 -8.03 14.20
N ILE A 293 -10.52 -8.53 13.25
CA ILE A 293 -9.96 -9.89 13.25
C ILE A 293 -8.52 -9.79 13.72
N ASP A 294 -8.18 -10.55 14.77
CA ASP A 294 -6.80 -10.66 15.23
C ASP A 294 -6.04 -11.66 14.33
N PRO A 295 -5.01 -11.21 13.60
CA PRO A 295 -4.21 -12.08 12.75
C PRO A 295 -3.56 -13.24 13.52
N LEU A 296 -3.17 -13.05 14.78
CA LEU A 296 -2.53 -14.10 15.58
C LEU A 296 -3.51 -15.21 15.93
N GLU A 297 -4.77 -14.88 16.23
CA GLU A 297 -5.82 -15.87 16.46
C GLU A 297 -6.08 -16.71 15.19
N GLU A 298 -6.14 -16.07 14.02
CA GLU A 298 -6.32 -16.75 12.74
C GLU A 298 -5.11 -17.62 12.37
N ILE A 299 -3.89 -17.15 12.63
CA ILE A 299 -2.67 -17.93 12.44
C ILE A 299 -2.68 -19.19 13.33
N ASN A 300 -3.09 -19.07 14.59
CA ASN A 300 -3.20 -20.22 15.49
C ASN A 300 -4.28 -21.21 15.05
N LYS A 301 -5.37 -20.72 14.46
CA LYS A 301 -6.51 -21.54 14.00
C LYS A 301 -6.26 -22.25 12.67
N ARG A 302 -5.62 -21.58 11.71
CA ARG A 302 -5.51 -22.02 10.31
C ARG A 302 -4.09 -22.12 9.77
N GLY A 303 -3.14 -21.50 10.44
CA GLY A 303 -1.76 -21.36 9.98
C GLY A 303 -1.52 -20.04 9.23
N ALA A 304 -0.29 -19.54 9.30
CA ALA A 304 0.12 -18.28 8.66
C ALA A 304 -0.03 -18.32 7.13
N ASP A 305 0.27 -19.46 6.51
CA ASP A 305 0.20 -19.62 5.05
C ASP A 305 -1.22 -19.46 4.50
N VAL A 306 -2.26 -19.85 5.27
CA VAL A 306 -3.66 -19.63 4.86
C VAL A 306 -4.00 -18.13 4.84
N LEU A 307 -3.56 -17.38 5.86
CA LEU A 307 -3.77 -15.93 5.90
C LEU A 307 -3.01 -15.23 4.77
N ARG A 308 -1.77 -15.63 4.52
CA ARG A 308 -0.96 -15.12 3.40
C ARG A 308 -1.58 -15.45 2.04
N LEU A 309 -2.13 -16.66 1.89
CA LEU A 309 -2.82 -17.07 0.67
C LEU A 309 -4.11 -16.26 0.46
N TRP A 310 -4.84 -15.91 1.55
CA TRP A 310 -5.97 -15.01 1.47
C TRP A 310 -5.55 -13.64 0.92
N VAL A 311 -4.49 -13.03 1.46
CA VAL A 311 -3.96 -11.75 0.94
C VAL A 311 -3.65 -11.85 -0.56
N ALA A 312 -2.95 -12.91 -0.97
CA ALA A 312 -2.62 -13.12 -2.38
C ALA A 312 -3.84 -13.43 -3.27
N SER A 313 -4.94 -13.92 -2.70
CA SER A 313 -6.16 -14.24 -3.46
C SER A 313 -7.05 -13.04 -3.76
N THR A 314 -6.80 -11.89 -3.11
CA THR A 314 -7.61 -10.68 -3.21
C THR A 314 -7.01 -9.68 -4.20
N ASP A 315 -7.86 -8.81 -4.75
CA ASP A 315 -7.39 -7.61 -5.44
C ASP A 315 -7.09 -6.53 -4.40
N TYR A 316 -5.83 -6.43 -4.01
CA TYR A 316 -5.38 -5.50 -2.96
C TYR A 316 -5.46 -4.02 -3.39
N THR A 317 -5.62 -3.73 -4.68
CA THR A 317 -5.72 -2.35 -5.18
C THR A 317 -7.03 -1.68 -4.77
N GLU A 318 -8.01 -2.48 -4.35
CA GLU A 318 -9.31 -2.07 -3.83
C GLU A 318 -9.46 -2.46 -2.35
N ASP A 319 -10.55 -2.03 -1.72
CA ASP A 319 -10.89 -2.46 -0.37
C ASP A 319 -11.26 -3.94 -0.34
N VAL A 320 -10.65 -4.70 0.55
CA VAL A 320 -10.79 -6.16 0.63
C VAL A 320 -11.59 -6.59 1.86
N ARG A 321 -12.35 -7.68 1.70
CA ARG A 321 -13.12 -8.25 2.81
C ARG A 321 -12.40 -9.41 3.44
N ILE A 322 -12.51 -9.51 4.76
CA ILE A 322 -12.07 -10.68 5.52
C ILE A 322 -13.21 -11.19 6.41
N GLY A 323 -13.31 -12.50 6.54
CA GLY A 323 -14.32 -13.15 7.37
C GLY A 323 -14.11 -14.66 7.40
N ASP A 324 -14.75 -15.35 8.37
CA ASP A 324 -14.58 -16.79 8.59
C ASP A 324 -14.91 -17.63 7.35
N GLU A 325 -15.99 -17.29 6.63
CA GLU A 325 -16.40 -18.01 5.41
C GLU A 325 -15.40 -17.83 4.26
N ILE A 326 -14.85 -16.62 4.11
CA ILE A 326 -13.83 -16.34 3.08
C ILE A 326 -12.56 -17.12 3.39
N LEU A 327 -12.12 -17.10 4.65
CA LEU A 327 -10.92 -17.83 5.08
C LEU A 327 -11.10 -19.35 4.97
N LYS A 328 -12.31 -19.90 5.18
CA LYS A 328 -12.59 -21.32 4.92
C LYS A 328 -12.43 -21.69 3.45
N GLN A 329 -12.94 -20.86 2.52
CA GLN A 329 -12.78 -21.11 1.08
C GLN A 329 -11.30 -21.11 0.67
N VAL A 330 -10.51 -20.16 1.18
CA VAL A 330 -9.07 -20.12 0.92
C VAL A 330 -8.37 -21.33 1.54
N GLN A 331 -8.80 -21.78 2.73
CA GLN A 331 -8.27 -22.99 3.37
C GLN A 331 -8.51 -24.25 2.53
N GLU A 332 -9.65 -24.35 1.82
CA GLU A 332 -9.89 -25.47 0.90
C GLU A 332 -8.93 -25.43 -0.30
N SER A 333 -8.66 -24.24 -0.87
CA SER A 333 -7.63 -24.09 -1.92
C SER A 333 -6.24 -24.48 -1.40
N TYR A 334 -5.88 -24.06 -0.20
CA TYR A 334 -4.63 -24.43 0.45
C TYR A 334 -4.52 -25.95 0.66
N ARG A 335 -5.61 -26.63 1.08
CA ARG A 335 -5.63 -28.09 1.20
C ARG A 335 -5.37 -28.81 -0.12
N LYS A 336 -5.92 -28.31 -1.22
CA LYS A 336 -5.67 -28.87 -2.56
C LYS A 336 -4.19 -28.78 -2.91
N ILE A 337 -3.55 -27.63 -2.68
CA ILE A 337 -2.11 -27.43 -2.89
C ILE A 337 -1.31 -28.45 -2.04
N ARG A 338 -1.58 -28.55 -0.76
CA ARG A 338 -0.88 -29.53 0.13
C ARG A 338 -1.10 -30.98 -0.28
N ASN A 339 -2.30 -31.35 -0.66
CA ASN A 339 -2.60 -32.70 -1.12
C ASN A 339 -1.86 -33.05 -2.41
N THR A 340 -1.70 -32.09 -3.31
CA THR A 340 -0.93 -32.25 -4.54
C THR A 340 0.55 -32.46 -4.23
N TYR A 341 1.13 -31.68 -3.32
CA TYR A 341 2.50 -31.90 -2.84
C TYR A 341 2.66 -33.28 -2.21
N LYS A 342 1.73 -33.69 -1.33
CA LYS A 342 1.75 -35.01 -0.69
C LYS A 342 1.73 -36.13 -1.70
N PHE A 343 0.90 -36.03 -2.74
CA PHE A 343 0.83 -37.02 -3.81
C PHE A 343 2.16 -37.13 -4.57
N MET A 344 2.74 -36.00 -4.98
CA MET A 344 4.00 -35.97 -5.70
C MET A 344 5.15 -36.53 -4.87
N LEU A 345 5.29 -36.11 -3.60
CA LEU A 345 6.33 -36.63 -2.69
C LEU A 345 6.21 -38.13 -2.46
N GLY A 346 4.98 -38.64 -2.27
CA GLY A 346 4.75 -40.08 -2.10
C GLY A 346 5.20 -40.91 -3.31
N ASN A 347 5.04 -40.36 -4.53
CA ASN A 347 5.42 -41.02 -5.78
C ASN A 347 6.89 -40.76 -6.19
N LEU A 348 7.62 -39.93 -5.47
CA LEU A 348 9.05 -39.66 -5.64
C LEU A 348 9.92 -40.39 -4.60
N ASN A 349 9.34 -41.22 -3.71
CA ASN A 349 10.05 -41.88 -2.61
C ASN A 349 11.22 -42.74 -3.05
N ASN A 350 11.13 -43.38 -4.23
CA ASN A 350 12.17 -44.24 -4.79
C ASN A 350 12.84 -43.64 -6.04
N PHE A 351 12.85 -42.31 -6.16
CA PHE A 351 13.42 -41.60 -7.29
C PHE A 351 14.72 -40.90 -6.91
N ASP A 352 15.81 -41.28 -7.58
CA ASP A 352 17.11 -40.63 -7.47
C ASP A 352 17.35 -39.71 -8.70
N PRO A 353 17.28 -38.37 -8.54
CA PRO A 353 17.43 -37.47 -9.69
C PRO A 353 18.77 -37.56 -10.41
N LYS A 354 19.79 -38.18 -9.81
CA LYS A 354 21.09 -38.38 -10.44
C LYS A 354 21.11 -39.59 -11.37
N LYS A 355 20.16 -40.54 -11.22
CA LYS A 355 20.14 -41.80 -11.93
C LYS A 355 18.89 -42.00 -12.77
N ASP A 356 17.75 -41.51 -12.26
CA ASP A 356 16.43 -41.88 -12.75
C ASP A 356 15.78 -40.82 -13.64
N MET A 357 16.45 -39.67 -13.84
CA MET A 357 15.96 -38.61 -14.74
C MET A 357 15.94 -39.11 -16.19
N VAL A 358 14.79 -38.97 -16.84
CA VAL A 358 14.59 -39.31 -18.25
C VAL A 358 14.82 -38.06 -19.10
N SER A 359 15.55 -38.21 -20.21
CA SER A 359 15.79 -37.14 -21.17
C SER A 359 14.50 -36.76 -21.92
N LEU A 360 14.39 -35.48 -22.34
CA LEU A 360 13.19 -35.01 -23.04
C LEU A 360 12.89 -35.85 -24.31
N ASP A 361 13.91 -36.27 -25.02
CA ASP A 361 13.76 -37.04 -26.28
C ASP A 361 13.13 -38.41 -26.05
N GLU A 362 13.40 -39.03 -24.90
CA GLU A 362 12.88 -40.35 -24.53
C GLU A 362 11.49 -40.30 -23.87
N MET A 363 11.00 -39.10 -23.55
CA MET A 363 9.70 -38.94 -22.89
C MET A 363 8.53 -39.18 -23.86
N PRO A 364 7.43 -39.80 -23.38
CA PRO A 364 6.14 -39.80 -24.06
C PRO A 364 5.60 -38.39 -24.34
N LEU A 365 4.74 -38.26 -25.35
CA LEU A 365 4.17 -36.98 -25.75
C LEU A 365 3.40 -36.28 -24.62
N TYR A 366 2.69 -37.01 -23.77
CA TYR A 366 1.95 -36.46 -22.66
C TYR A 366 2.87 -35.89 -21.56
N ASP A 367 4.06 -36.44 -21.37
CA ASP A 367 5.06 -35.93 -20.43
C ASP A 367 5.71 -34.65 -20.97
N LYS A 368 6.03 -34.60 -22.25
CA LYS A 368 6.51 -33.40 -22.94
C LYS A 368 5.47 -32.27 -22.87
N TYR A 369 4.21 -32.61 -23.11
CA TYR A 369 3.11 -31.65 -22.96
C TYR A 369 3.00 -31.09 -21.55
N MET A 370 3.06 -31.96 -20.52
CA MET A 370 2.98 -31.53 -19.14
C MET A 370 4.14 -30.62 -18.74
N LEU A 371 5.35 -30.85 -19.22
CA LEU A 371 6.48 -29.96 -19.02
C LEU A 371 6.32 -28.63 -19.76
N SER A 372 5.71 -28.63 -20.96
CA SER A 372 5.34 -27.40 -21.66
C SER A 372 4.32 -26.59 -20.87
N GLU A 373 3.28 -27.23 -20.33
CA GLU A 373 2.29 -26.57 -19.45
C GLU A 373 2.93 -26.04 -18.15
N LEU A 374 3.89 -26.76 -17.56
CA LEU A 374 4.67 -26.27 -16.43
C LEU A 374 5.44 -24.99 -16.77
N ASN A 375 6.02 -24.90 -17.97
CA ASN A 375 6.71 -23.70 -18.43
C ASN A 375 5.75 -22.53 -18.66
N LYS A 376 4.57 -22.76 -19.23
CA LYS A 376 3.52 -21.73 -19.37
C LYS A 376 3.08 -21.23 -18.00
N TYR A 377 2.86 -22.14 -17.06
CA TYR A 377 2.55 -21.81 -15.66
C TYR A 377 3.66 -20.98 -15.03
N THR A 378 4.92 -21.42 -15.12
CA THR A 378 6.09 -20.71 -14.57
C THR A 378 6.19 -19.30 -15.12
N LYS A 379 6.09 -19.15 -16.45
CA LYS A 379 6.12 -17.84 -17.12
C LYS A 379 5.01 -16.92 -16.62
N GLY A 380 3.77 -17.41 -16.58
CA GLY A 380 2.63 -16.62 -16.12
C GLY A 380 2.76 -16.17 -14.67
N VAL A 381 3.29 -17.03 -13.78
CA VAL A 381 3.53 -16.69 -12.37
C VAL A 381 4.63 -15.63 -12.23
N LEU A 382 5.74 -15.78 -12.96
CA LEU A 382 6.83 -14.80 -12.93
C LEU A 382 6.39 -13.42 -13.47
N GLU A 383 5.62 -13.38 -14.55
CA GLU A 383 5.04 -12.16 -15.09
C GLU A 383 4.10 -11.50 -14.08
N ALA A 384 3.24 -12.28 -13.40
CA ALA A 384 2.34 -11.79 -12.39
C ALA A 384 3.10 -11.21 -11.17
N TYR A 385 4.18 -11.85 -10.71
CA TYR A 385 5.03 -11.30 -9.65
C TYR A 385 5.71 -9.99 -10.06
N ASN A 386 6.24 -9.91 -11.29
CA ASN A 386 6.89 -8.71 -11.79
C ASN A 386 5.96 -7.50 -11.88
N ASN A 387 4.65 -7.76 -11.99
CA ASN A 387 3.61 -6.73 -12.05
C ASN A 387 2.88 -6.53 -10.71
N TYR A 388 3.29 -7.23 -9.64
CA TYR A 388 2.61 -7.24 -8.33
C TYR A 388 1.16 -7.73 -8.40
N GLU A 389 0.83 -8.61 -9.36
CA GLU A 389 -0.51 -9.17 -9.57
C GLU A 389 -0.69 -10.48 -8.80
N TYR A 390 -0.63 -10.45 -7.47
CA TYR A 390 -0.68 -11.66 -6.63
C TYR A 390 -1.96 -12.47 -6.81
N GLN A 391 -3.09 -11.80 -7.09
CA GLN A 391 -4.34 -12.49 -7.39
C GLN A 391 -4.23 -13.36 -8.65
N ASN A 392 -3.45 -12.94 -9.65
CA ASN A 392 -3.19 -13.73 -10.84
C ASN A 392 -2.29 -14.94 -10.51
N VAL A 393 -1.28 -14.78 -9.64
CA VAL A 393 -0.50 -15.92 -9.13
C VAL A 393 -1.43 -16.96 -8.51
N TYR A 394 -2.35 -16.53 -7.64
CA TYR A 394 -3.33 -17.44 -7.02
C TYR A 394 -4.23 -18.13 -8.05
N LYS A 395 -4.80 -17.39 -9.00
CA LYS A 395 -5.70 -17.92 -10.04
C LYS A 395 -4.99 -18.93 -10.95
N ILE A 396 -3.82 -18.56 -11.47
CA ILE A 396 -3.02 -19.40 -12.35
C ILE A 396 -2.61 -20.69 -11.62
N THR A 397 -2.19 -20.59 -10.35
CA THR A 397 -1.80 -21.74 -9.53
C THR A 397 -2.99 -22.68 -9.29
N ASN A 398 -4.15 -22.17 -8.90
CA ASN A 398 -5.33 -23.01 -8.69
C ASN A 398 -5.78 -23.71 -9.98
N ASN A 399 -5.74 -23.01 -11.12
CA ASN A 399 -6.09 -23.60 -12.41
C ASN A 399 -5.09 -24.71 -12.81
N PHE A 400 -3.80 -24.44 -12.68
CA PHE A 400 -2.77 -25.42 -12.98
C PHE A 400 -2.91 -26.68 -12.12
N ILE A 401 -3.07 -26.52 -10.81
CA ILE A 401 -3.20 -27.63 -9.86
C ILE A 401 -4.50 -28.42 -10.09
N ALA A 402 -5.63 -27.72 -10.27
CA ALA A 402 -6.92 -28.38 -10.34
C ALA A 402 -7.16 -29.04 -11.70
N PHE A 403 -6.92 -28.32 -12.79
CA PHE A 403 -7.31 -28.78 -14.13
C PHE A 403 -6.16 -29.46 -14.87
N THR A 404 -5.01 -28.81 -14.97
CA THR A 404 -3.89 -29.34 -15.74
C THR A 404 -3.20 -30.50 -15.03
N LEU A 405 -2.96 -30.35 -13.73
CA LEU A 405 -2.23 -31.37 -12.98
C LEU A 405 -3.19 -32.45 -12.44
N SER A 406 -4.16 -32.13 -11.58
CA SER A 406 -4.97 -33.13 -10.89
C SER A 406 -5.98 -33.83 -11.81
N ASN A 407 -6.81 -33.08 -12.57
CA ASN A 407 -7.88 -33.63 -13.38
C ASN A 407 -7.40 -34.23 -14.72
N PHE A 408 -6.18 -33.97 -15.10
CA PHE A 408 -5.62 -34.55 -16.32
C PHE A 408 -4.43 -35.42 -16.00
N TYR A 409 -3.26 -34.84 -15.70
CA TYR A 409 -2.01 -35.55 -15.65
C TYR A 409 -1.94 -36.60 -14.53
N LEU A 410 -2.24 -36.23 -13.30
CA LEU A 410 -2.18 -37.16 -12.16
C LEU A 410 -3.27 -38.22 -12.23
N ASP A 411 -4.40 -37.92 -12.85
CA ASP A 411 -5.51 -38.87 -12.91
C ASP A 411 -5.16 -40.09 -13.78
N PHE A 412 -4.59 -39.88 -14.95
CA PHE A 412 -4.22 -41.03 -15.80
C PHE A 412 -2.84 -41.62 -15.45
N THR A 413 -1.89 -40.84 -14.94
CA THR A 413 -0.55 -41.34 -14.64
C THR A 413 -0.45 -42.15 -13.34
N LYS A 414 -1.48 -42.09 -12.48
CA LYS A 414 -1.52 -42.89 -11.25
C LYS A 414 -1.38 -44.39 -11.49
N ASP A 415 -1.98 -44.91 -12.59
CA ASP A 415 -1.88 -46.32 -12.92
C ASP A 415 -0.46 -46.67 -13.36
N ILE A 416 0.22 -45.80 -14.10
CA ILE A 416 1.64 -45.95 -14.44
C ILE A 416 2.49 -45.99 -13.17
N LEU A 417 2.26 -45.07 -12.23
CA LEU A 417 3.04 -44.98 -11.01
C LEU A 417 2.85 -46.15 -10.06
N TYR A 418 1.67 -46.83 -10.10
CA TYR A 418 1.34 -47.89 -9.15
C TYR A 418 1.54 -49.30 -9.73
N ILE A 419 1.42 -49.47 -11.08
CA ILE A 419 1.44 -50.77 -11.72
C ILE A 419 2.78 -51.07 -12.38
N GLU A 420 3.41 -50.06 -13.00
CA GLU A 420 4.65 -50.23 -13.72
C GLU A 420 5.83 -50.55 -12.78
N LYS A 421 6.81 -51.31 -13.29
CA LYS A 421 8.04 -51.61 -12.56
C LYS A 421 8.77 -50.31 -12.17
N GLU A 422 9.49 -50.37 -11.06
CA GLU A 422 10.23 -49.22 -10.53
C GLU A 422 11.23 -48.60 -11.51
N ASP A 423 11.88 -49.48 -12.31
CA ASP A 423 12.91 -49.11 -13.29
C ASP A 423 12.37 -48.95 -14.72
N SER A 424 11.04 -49.01 -14.91
CA SER A 424 10.47 -48.82 -16.25
C SER A 424 10.65 -47.38 -16.74
N LEU A 425 11.01 -47.22 -18.00
CA LEU A 425 11.20 -45.89 -18.62
C LEU A 425 9.96 -44.99 -18.46
N VAL A 426 8.77 -45.58 -18.66
CA VAL A 426 7.50 -44.84 -18.59
C VAL A 426 7.25 -44.31 -17.16
N ARG A 427 7.49 -45.14 -16.13
CA ARG A 427 7.35 -44.70 -14.74
C ARG A 427 8.38 -43.64 -14.38
N ARG A 428 9.65 -43.82 -14.75
CA ARG A 428 10.72 -42.84 -14.52
C ARG A 428 10.46 -41.54 -15.27
N SER A 429 9.86 -41.59 -16.46
CA SER A 429 9.44 -40.40 -17.19
C SER A 429 8.40 -39.58 -16.41
N VAL A 430 7.34 -40.23 -15.94
CA VAL A 430 6.33 -39.58 -15.09
C VAL A 430 6.97 -39.00 -13.81
N GLN A 431 7.83 -39.78 -13.14
CA GLN A 431 8.53 -39.29 -11.92
C GLN A 431 9.44 -38.09 -12.23
N THR A 432 10.10 -38.06 -13.39
CA THR A 432 10.89 -36.90 -13.85
C THR A 432 10.03 -35.67 -14.00
N VAL A 433 8.82 -35.81 -14.56
CA VAL A 433 7.86 -34.69 -14.68
C VAL A 433 7.41 -34.24 -13.30
N LEU A 434 7.02 -35.13 -12.40
CA LEU A 434 6.63 -34.77 -11.02
C LEU A 434 7.76 -34.06 -10.25
N TYR A 435 9.00 -34.52 -10.45
CA TYR A 435 10.19 -33.91 -9.85
C TYR A 435 10.39 -32.47 -10.34
N ASN A 436 10.23 -32.22 -11.64
CA ASN A 436 10.31 -30.85 -12.19
C ASN A 436 9.16 -29.97 -11.66
N ILE A 437 7.93 -30.50 -11.64
CA ILE A 437 6.76 -29.75 -11.15
C ILE A 437 6.94 -29.35 -9.68
N ILE A 438 7.31 -30.28 -8.81
CA ILE A 438 7.40 -30.00 -7.37
C ILE A 438 8.52 -29.00 -7.07
N ASN A 439 9.67 -29.08 -7.76
CA ASN A 439 10.76 -28.13 -7.60
C ASN A 439 10.35 -26.72 -8.05
N ASN A 440 9.64 -26.59 -9.18
CA ASN A 440 9.16 -25.28 -9.62
C ASN A 440 8.09 -24.71 -8.69
N LEU A 441 7.11 -25.52 -8.28
CA LEU A 441 6.02 -25.09 -7.42
C LEU A 441 6.51 -24.61 -6.06
N VAL A 442 7.46 -25.31 -5.40
CA VAL A 442 7.93 -24.90 -4.07
C VAL A 442 8.64 -23.55 -4.11
N VAL A 443 9.39 -23.26 -5.19
CA VAL A 443 10.08 -21.99 -5.36
C VAL A 443 9.11 -20.88 -5.73
N LEU A 444 8.23 -21.11 -6.71
CA LEU A 444 7.26 -20.13 -7.16
C LEU A 444 6.25 -19.74 -6.08
N LEU A 445 5.91 -20.67 -5.18
CA LEU A 445 4.96 -20.40 -4.10
C LEU A 445 5.63 -19.97 -2.77
N ALA A 446 6.95 -20.07 -2.64
CA ALA A 446 7.67 -19.65 -1.43
C ALA A 446 7.39 -18.20 -1.00
N PRO A 447 7.24 -17.21 -1.90
CA PRO A 447 6.88 -15.85 -1.49
C PRO A 447 5.49 -15.74 -0.81
N ILE A 448 4.56 -16.62 -1.17
CA ILE A 448 3.18 -16.62 -0.61
C ILE A 448 3.04 -17.63 0.52
N LEU A 449 3.55 -18.85 0.34
CA LEU A 449 3.45 -19.99 1.25
C LEU A 449 4.83 -20.39 1.81
N PRO A 450 5.53 -19.51 2.54
CA PRO A 450 6.92 -19.74 2.94
C PRO A 450 7.10 -20.98 3.81
N TYR A 451 6.20 -21.23 4.75
CA TYR A 451 6.32 -22.38 5.64
C TYR A 451 6.02 -23.70 4.94
N THR A 452 5.00 -23.73 4.11
CA THR A 452 4.63 -24.93 3.34
C THR A 452 5.71 -25.27 2.31
N SER A 453 6.21 -24.29 1.59
CA SER A 453 7.27 -24.49 0.60
C SER A 453 8.55 -25.02 1.25
N GLU A 454 8.95 -24.46 2.39
CA GLU A 454 10.11 -24.94 3.15
C GLU A 454 9.91 -26.37 3.67
N GLU A 455 8.73 -26.68 4.24
CA GLU A 455 8.39 -28.03 4.68
C GLU A 455 8.49 -29.05 3.54
N VAL A 456 7.82 -28.76 2.41
CA VAL A 456 7.83 -29.64 1.23
C VAL A 456 9.24 -29.82 0.65
N TYR A 457 9.99 -28.72 0.54
CA TYR A 457 11.34 -28.73 -0.01
C TYR A 457 12.27 -29.70 0.71
N ARG A 458 12.13 -29.83 2.05
CA ARG A 458 12.93 -30.78 2.86
C ARG A 458 12.76 -32.24 2.45
N PHE A 459 11.62 -32.59 1.88
CA PHE A 459 11.30 -33.98 1.48
C PHE A 459 11.53 -34.27 0.00
N ILE A 460 11.84 -33.28 -0.85
CA ILE A 460 12.18 -33.53 -2.26
C ILE A 460 13.49 -34.29 -2.32
N PRO A 461 13.61 -35.37 -3.13
CA PRO A 461 14.87 -36.11 -3.25
C PRO A 461 15.98 -35.30 -3.94
N GLY A 462 17.24 -35.65 -3.71
CA GLY A 462 18.43 -35.06 -4.31
C GLY A 462 19.19 -34.09 -3.44
N ASP A 463 20.24 -33.48 -4.01
CA ASP A 463 21.07 -32.48 -3.31
C ASP A 463 20.29 -31.17 -3.14
N LYS A 464 20.43 -30.54 -1.98
CA LYS A 464 19.65 -29.35 -1.62
C LYS A 464 20.52 -28.25 -1.01
N LYS A 465 20.13 -27.01 -1.25
CA LYS A 465 20.55 -25.88 -0.39
C LYS A 465 19.87 -26.00 0.98
N GLU A 466 20.32 -25.24 1.96
CA GLU A 466 19.81 -25.28 3.33
C GLU A 466 18.30 -24.92 3.41
N SER A 467 17.83 -24.04 2.53
CA SER A 467 16.44 -23.56 2.49
C SER A 467 15.96 -23.32 1.06
N VAL A 468 14.66 -23.49 0.82
CA VAL A 468 14.00 -23.09 -0.44
C VAL A 468 14.18 -21.61 -0.75
N HIS A 469 14.29 -20.78 0.29
CA HIS A 469 14.46 -19.33 0.17
C HIS A 469 15.84 -18.90 -0.31
N LEU A 470 16.79 -19.83 -0.44
CA LEU A 470 18.12 -19.60 -1.03
C LEU A 470 18.17 -20.00 -2.52
N LEU A 471 17.05 -20.42 -3.08
CA LEU A 471 16.95 -20.79 -4.49
C LEU A 471 16.58 -19.58 -5.34
N ASP A 472 17.08 -19.56 -6.56
CA ASP A 472 16.65 -18.62 -7.58
C ASP A 472 15.30 -19.04 -8.17
N MET A 473 14.53 -18.10 -8.72
CA MET A 473 13.29 -18.41 -9.42
C MET A 473 13.58 -19.30 -10.63
N PRO A 474 12.67 -20.24 -10.96
CA PRO A 474 12.88 -21.18 -12.07
C PRO A 474 13.02 -20.47 -13.41
N GLU A 475 13.92 -20.97 -14.23
CA GLU A 475 14.03 -20.53 -15.63
C GLU A 475 12.93 -21.15 -16.48
N VAL A 476 12.39 -20.36 -17.42
CA VAL A 476 11.45 -20.85 -18.43
C VAL A 476 12.23 -21.48 -19.57
N LYS A 477 11.93 -22.73 -19.86
CA LYS A 477 12.55 -23.49 -20.99
C LYS A 477 11.49 -23.71 -22.06
N ASP A 478 11.82 -23.37 -23.30
CA ASP A 478 10.91 -23.66 -24.41
C ASP A 478 10.90 -25.16 -24.70
N ILE A 479 9.73 -25.79 -24.62
CA ILE A 479 9.50 -27.21 -24.93
C ILE A 479 8.49 -27.25 -26.06
N PRO A 480 8.94 -27.58 -27.29
CA PRO A 480 8.06 -27.59 -28.45
C PRO A 480 7.04 -28.72 -28.35
N VAL A 481 5.76 -28.35 -28.48
CA VAL A 481 4.64 -29.31 -28.55
C VAL A 481 3.70 -28.92 -29.68
N ASP A 482 3.01 -29.89 -30.25
CA ASP A 482 1.96 -29.61 -31.23
C ASP A 482 0.67 -29.16 -30.54
N GLU A 483 0.50 -27.86 -30.44
CA GLU A 483 -0.67 -27.23 -29.79
C GLU A 483 -1.99 -27.62 -30.48
N ASN A 484 -1.98 -27.84 -31.79
CA ASN A 484 -3.19 -28.23 -32.51
C ASN A 484 -3.61 -29.66 -32.14
N LEU A 485 -2.64 -30.56 -32.02
CA LEU A 485 -2.89 -31.94 -31.58
C LEU A 485 -3.48 -31.97 -30.17
N TRP A 486 -2.93 -31.20 -29.24
CA TRP A 486 -3.43 -31.15 -27.84
C TRP A 486 -4.78 -30.47 -27.74
N SER A 487 -5.02 -29.40 -28.49
CA SER A 487 -6.34 -28.76 -28.57
C SER A 487 -7.41 -29.73 -29.08
N LEU A 488 -7.09 -30.49 -30.13
CA LEU A 488 -7.98 -31.52 -30.66
C LEU A 488 -8.25 -32.61 -29.61
N PHE A 489 -7.20 -33.12 -28.96
CA PHE A 489 -7.32 -34.12 -27.90
C PHE A 489 -8.28 -33.66 -26.77
N PHE A 490 -8.11 -32.45 -26.28
CA PHE A 490 -8.97 -31.93 -25.19
C PHE A 490 -10.41 -31.67 -25.65
N ASN A 491 -10.62 -31.27 -26.90
CA ASN A 491 -11.97 -31.15 -27.46
C ASN A 491 -12.68 -32.50 -27.51
N ILE A 492 -12.02 -33.53 -28.04
CA ILE A 492 -12.55 -34.90 -28.07
C ILE A 492 -12.80 -35.42 -26.65
N LYS A 493 -11.84 -35.24 -25.74
CA LYS A 493 -12.01 -35.61 -24.32
C LYS A 493 -13.24 -34.95 -23.69
N SER A 494 -13.46 -33.67 -23.97
CA SER A 494 -14.61 -32.93 -23.46
C SER A 494 -15.92 -33.50 -23.96
N ASP A 495 -16.02 -33.82 -25.25
CA ASP A 495 -17.21 -34.42 -25.85
C ASP A 495 -17.49 -35.83 -25.30
N VAL A 496 -16.44 -36.64 -25.11
CA VAL A 496 -16.56 -37.96 -24.48
C VAL A 496 -17.07 -37.83 -23.04
N PHE A 497 -16.49 -36.94 -22.25
CA PHE A 497 -16.92 -36.74 -20.86
C PHE A 497 -18.37 -36.24 -20.76
N LYS A 498 -18.79 -35.38 -21.67
CA LYS A 498 -20.17 -34.93 -21.76
C LYS A 498 -21.13 -36.09 -22.05
N ALA A 499 -20.83 -36.92 -23.03
CA ALA A 499 -21.63 -38.10 -23.38
C ALA A 499 -21.72 -39.10 -22.20
N LEU A 500 -20.59 -39.36 -21.51
CA LEU A 500 -20.57 -40.23 -20.33
C LEU A 500 -21.38 -39.63 -19.16
N GLU A 501 -21.38 -38.31 -18.99
CA GLU A 501 -22.18 -37.64 -17.97
C GLU A 501 -23.66 -37.71 -18.27
N GLU A 502 -24.07 -37.51 -19.53
CA GLU A 502 -25.45 -37.68 -20.00
C GLU A 502 -25.93 -39.10 -19.73
N ALA A 503 -25.15 -40.14 -20.14
CA ALA A 503 -25.48 -41.52 -19.89
C ALA A 503 -25.61 -41.90 -18.41
N ARG A 504 -24.82 -41.26 -17.57
CA ARG A 504 -24.85 -41.42 -16.10
C ARG A 504 -26.10 -40.79 -15.50
N ASN A 505 -26.47 -39.59 -15.95
CA ASN A 505 -27.66 -38.87 -15.52
C ASN A 505 -28.94 -39.63 -15.92
N GLU A 506 -28.92 -40.25 -17.10
CA GLU A 506 -30.01 -41.14 -17.60
C GLU A 506 -30.00 -42.53 -16.97
N LYS A 507 -28.99 -42.81 -16.07
CA LYS A 507 -28.82 -44.12 -15.41
C LYS A 507 -28.59 -45.28 -16.36
N ILE A 508 -28.05 -45.04 -17.56
CA ILE A 508 -27.64 -46.05 -18.51
C ILE A 508 -26.37 -46.77 -18.04
N ILE A 509 -25.48 -46.01 -17.41
CA ILE A 509 -24.26 -46.49 -16.76
C ILE A 509 -24.19 -45.98 -15.31
N GLY A 510 -23.56 -46.76 -14.43
CA GLY A 510 -23.24 -46.34 -13.04
C GLY A 510 -21.87 -45.67 -12.93
N SER A 511 -20.91 -46.14 -13.71
CA SER A 511 -19.56 -45.57 -13.78
C SER A 511 -19.05 -45.50 -15.23
N SER A 512 -18.07 -44.65 -15.47
CA SER A 512 -17.45 -44.50 -16.79
C SER A 512 -16.75 -45.80 -17.28
N LEU A 513 -16.38 -46.68 -16.37
CA LEU A 513 -15.75 -47.99 -16.68
C LEU A 513 -16.74 -49.02 -17.27
N GLU A 514 -18.04 -48.76 -17.18
CA GLU A 514 -19.09 -49.60 -17.72
C GLU A 514 -19.44 -49.28 -19.17
N ALA A 515 -18.83 -48.21 -19.72
CA ALA A 515 -19.14 -47.73 -21.07
C ALA A 515 -18.08 -48.11 -22.09
N GLU A 516 -18.53 -48.51 -23.28
CA GLU A 516 -17.72 -48.51 -24.48
C GLU A 516 -17.93 -47.19 -25.24
N VAL A 517 -16.85 -46.47 -25.52
CA VAL A 517 -16.90 -45.19 -26.25
C VAL A 517 -16.47 -45.42 -27.71
N LYS A 518 -17.35 -45.06 -28.65
CA LYS A 518 -17.06 -45.07 -30.10
C LYS A 518 -16.95 -43.65 -30.61
N LEU A 519 -15.76 -43.28 -31.09
CA LEU A 519 -15.51 -42.00 -31.71
C LEU A 519 -15.81 -42.06 -33.21
N ASN A 520 -16.68 -41.21 -33.68
CA ASN A 520 -16.95 -41.03 -35.11
C ASN A 520 -16.30 -39.68 -35.52
N LEU A 521 -15.06 -39.76 -35.98
CA LEU A 521 -14.29 -38.60 -36.40
C LEU A 521 -14.49 -38.39 -37.91
N GLY A 522 -14.72 -37.15 -38.34
CA GLY A 522 -14.77 -36.79 -39.73
C GLY A 522 -13.39 -36.85 -40.41
N ASP A 523 -13.35 -36.76 -41.73
CA ASP A 523 -12.13 -36.89 -42.57
C ASP A 523 -11.01 -35.86 -42.28
N LYS A 524 -11.23 -34.96 -41.37
CA LYS A 524 -10.23 -33.97 -40.92
C LYS A 524 -9.40 -34.41 -39.70
N TYR A 525 -9.68 -35.57 -39.14
CA TYR A 525 -9.09 -36.03 -37.88
C TYR A 525 -8.41 -37.38 -38.03
#